data_da0987304b4ef675ec036650e653e23b
#
_entry.id   da0987304b4ef675ec036650e653e23b
#
_cell.length_a   1.000
_cell.length_b   1.000
_cell.length_c   1.000
_cell.angle_alpha   90.00
_cell.angle_beta   90.00
_cell.angle_gamma   90.00
#
_symmetry.space_group_name_H-M   'P 1'
#
loop_
_entity.id
_entity.type
_entity.pdbx_description
1 polymer ?
#
loop_
_entity_poly.entity_id
_entity_poly.type
_entity_poly.pdbx_seq_one_letter_code
_entity_poly.pdbx_strand_id
1 'polypeptide(L)'
;MALRSLSLNLDDALYQAALGRAQREGKTLEQVLAEFITGYAATAPKPAEPSPPSAQPPLGTTAPSPPAAAPVTYTVQPGDSLSKIARQMYNDPAKYPLIQKANNLVNPSLIHVGQVLVIPPLADASPTQPAPSTPAPPPSQPAVPAPTAPPAGIDPSTPIPGASYGTLRIVGRPTDRPAAQHGDLNLALRGFSRTTAKAGLIDMSGPTDNRAPQLAGLFADKHSPVFSSVYRANQWDWGRNARGAPITDFEVTVAGLAAQPGETVHVPDAGYSIGSGYAVLVLYADADRVTLKYTGEDSVVNGYTLHVESVCPEPSLLALYERMNAAGRSQLPALRAGQALGRARGNEIQAAIRDTGRFMDPRSRKDWWRGK
;
A
#
# COMPACT_ATOMS: atom_id res chain seq x y z
N MET A 1 34.21 21.75 6.97
CA MET A 1 32.76 21.43 7.06
C MET A 1 32.35 20.72 5.80
N ALA A 2 31.68 19.55 5.91
CA ALA A 2 31.21 18.83 4.75
C ALA A 2 29.91 19.49 4.25
N LEU A 3 29.88 19.93 3.01
CA LEU A 3 28.70 20.46 2.35
C LEU A 3 27.75 19.30 2.04
N ARG A 4 26.45 19.43 2.36
CA ARG A 4 25.40 18.50 1.99
C ARG A 4 24.43 19.19 1.05
N SER A 5 24.00 18.52 0.00
CA SER A 5 22.98 19.03 -0.93
C SER A 5 21.59 18.60 -0.46
N LEU A 6 20.61 19.50 -0.63
CA LEU A 6 19.18 19.24 -0.41
C LEU A 6 18.46 19.44 -1.74
N SER A 7 17.67 18.47 -2.18
CA SER A 7 16.81 18.58 -3.35
C SER A 7 15.35 18.64 -2.90
N LEU A 8 14.61 19.65 -3.39
CA LEU A 8 13.19 19.84 -3.13
C LEU A 8 12.40 19.67 -4.44
N ASN A 9 11.34 18.87 -4.39
CA ASN A 9 10.38 18.77 -5.48
C ASN A 9 9.19 19.68 -5.16
N LEU A 10 9.07 20.78 -5.89
CA LEU A 10 7.93 21.71 -5.79
C LEU A 10 7.13 21.64 -7.10
N ASP A 11 5.81 21.83 -7.01
CA ASP A 11 5.02 22.08 -8.22
C ASP A 11 5.39 23.43 -8.83
N ASP A 12 5.19 23.58 -10.15
CA ASP A 12 5.65 24.76 -10.88
C ASP A 12 4.98 26.06 -10.36
N ALA A 13 3.71 26.01 -10.00
CA ALA A 13 2.98 27.18 -9.50
C ALA A 13 3.56 27.65 -8.15
N LEU A 14 3.86 26.72 -7.24
CA LEU A 14 4.48 27.03 -5.96
C LEU A 14 5.92 27.53 -6.16
N TYR A 15 6.68 26.93 -7.07
CA TYR A 15 8.03 27.37 -7.42
C TYR A 15 8.03 28.80 -7.94
N GLN A 16 7.17 29.13 -8.92
CA GLN A 16 7.06 30.49 -9.50
C GLN A 16 6.60 31.52 -8.46
N ALA A 17 5.65 31.14 -7.60
CA ALA A 17 5.19 32.02 -6.52
C ALA A 17 6.31 32.32 -5.52
N ALA A 18 7.09 31.31 -5.13
CA ALA A 18 8.22 31.45 -4.22
C ALA A 18 9.35 32.28 -4.85
N LEU A 19 9.67 32.02 -6.13
CA LEU A 19 10.67 32.77 -6.88
C LEU A 19 10.29 34.25 -7.00
N GLY A 20 9.06 34.55 -7.39
CA GLY A 20 8.55 35.91 -7.50
C GLY A 20 8.53 36.67 -6.16
N ARG A 21 8.29 35.96 -5.05
CA ARG A 21 8.40 36.55 -3.70
C ARG A 21 9.85 36.83 -3.32
N ALA A 22 10.75 35.88 -3.50
CA ALA A 22 12.15 36.03 -3.22
C ALA A 22 12.76 37.22 -3.98
N GLN A 23 12.44 37.35 -5.28
CA GLN A 23 12.88 38.48 -6.11
C GLN A 23 12.38 39.82 -5.58
N ARG A 24 11.14 39.93 -5.12
CA ARG A 24 10.61 41.16 -4.50
C ARG A 24 11.30 41.50 -3.18
N GLU A 25 11.80 40.51 -2.48
CA GLU A 25 12.58 40.67 -1.23
C GLU A 25 14.10 40.85 -1.49
N GLY A 26 14.53 40.88 -2.77
CA GLY A 26 15.94 41.01 -3.15
C GLY A 26 16.80 39.83 -2.80
N LYS A 27 16.22 38.63 -2.71
CA LYS A 27 16.86 37.39 -2.29
C LYS A 27 16.80 36.32 -3.39
N THR A 28 17.72 35.36 -3.34
CA THR A 28 17.56 34.12 -4.12
C THR A 28 16.72 33.09 -3.34
N LEU A 29 16.17 32.08 -4.03
CA LEU A 29 15.45 30.99 -3.37
C LEU A 29 16.35 30.21 -2.39
N GLU A 30 17.62 30.04 -2.74
CA GLU A 30 18.61 29.38 -1.87
C GLU A 30 18.82 30.17 -0.57
N GLN A 31 18.86 31.50 -0.65
CA GLN A 31 18.99 32.37 0.53
C GLN A 31 17.77 32.26 1.43
N VAL A 32 16.56 32.30 0.87
CA VAL A 32 15.31 32.14 1.61
C VAL A 32 15.25 30.78 2.30
N LEU A 33 15.66 29.72 1.60
CA LEU A 33 15.68 28.37 2.15
C LEU A 33 16.74 28.22 3.27
N ALA A 34 17.91 28.79 3.06
CA ALA A 34 18.97 28.76 4.08
C ALA A 34 18.54 29.52 5.36
N GLU A 35 17.89 30.67 5.23
CA GLU A 35 17.33 31.42 6.36
C GLU A 35 16.25 30.61 7.09
N PHE A 36 15.34 29.96 6.35
CA PHE A 36 14.30 29.11 6.92
C PHE A 36 14.90 27.95 7.72
N ILE A 37 15.87 27.23 7.13
CA ILE A 37 16.55 26.11 7.80
C ILE A 37 17.32 26.58 9.04
N THR A 38 17.98 27.72 8.97
CA THR A 38 18.73 28.30 10.10
C THR A 38 17.78 28.69 11.23
N GLY A 39 16.67 29.35 10.92
CA GLY A 39 15.63 29.72 11.88
C GLY A 39 14.99 28.48 12.52
N TYR A 40 14.69 27.45 11.74
CA TYR A 40 14.13 26.19 12.23
C TYR A 40 15.12 25.46 13.16
N ALA A 41 16.40 25.42 12.83
CA ALA A 41 17.45 24.83 13.67
C ALA A 41 17.65 25.59 15.00
N ALA A 42 17.48 26.92 14.98
CA ALA A 42 17.60 27.76 16.17
C ALA A 42 16.40 27.61 17.13
N THR A 43 15.24 27.15 16.65
CA THR A 43 14.04 26.92 17.47
C THR A 43 13.98 25.50 18.04
N ALA A 44 14.98 24.65 17.79
CA ALA A 44 15.07 23.33 18.41
C ALA A 44 15.14 23.46 19.95
N PRO A 45 14.31 22.75 20.72
CA PRO A 45 14.37 22.81 22.18
C PRO A 45 15.74 22.33 22.64
N LYS A 46 16.41 23.17 23.44
CA LYS A 46 17.70 22.86 24.07
C LYS A 46 17.53 21.56 24.87
N PRO A 47 18.45 20.57 24.76
CA PRO A 47 18.40 19.39 25.60
C PRO A 47 18.39 19.83 27.07
N ALA A 48 17.43 19.31 27.83
CA ALA A 48 17.32 19.59 29.26
C ALA A 48 18.57 19.06 29.97
N GLU A 49 19.26 19.93 30.69
CA GLU A 49 20.31 19.55 31.63
C GLU A 49 19.72 18.67 32.74
N PRO A 50 20.42 17.64 33.20
CA PRO A 50 19.92 16.76 34.26
C PRO A 50 19.83 17.57 35.56
N SER A 51 18.60 17.69 36.09
CA SER A 51 18.35 18.29 37.41
C SER A 51 18.96 17.43 38.53
N PRO A 52 19.51 18.04 39.58
CA PRO A 52 20.06 17.30 40.71
C PRO A 52 18.96 16.61 41.53
N PRO A 53 19.26 15.51 42.25
CA PRO A 53 18.29 14.71 42.94
C PRO A 53 17.68 15.46 44.13
N SER A 54 16.36 15.63 44.14
CA SER A 54 15.60 16.12 45.26
C SER A 54 15.41 15.01 46.32
N ALA A 55 15.76 15.36 47.56
CA ALA A 55 15.65 14.51 48.72
C ALA A 55 14.19 14.08 49.05
N GLN A 56 14.01 12.81 49.38
CA GLN A 56 12.75 12.23 49.84
C GLN A 56 12.48 12.65 51.32
N PRO A 57 11.22 12.89 51.69
CA PRO A 57 10.76 12.81 53.09
C PRO A 57 10.32 11.38 53.47
N PRO A 58 10.30 11.01 54.75
CA PRO A 58 10.32 9.62 55.18
C PRO A 58 8.97 8.96 55.30
N LEU A 59 9.02 7.62 55.21
CA LEU A 59 8.08 6.54 55.35
C LEU A 59 6.91 6.71 56.35
N GLY A 60 5.72 6.38 55.83
CA GLY A 60 4.60 5.89 56.64
C GLY A 60 4.30 4.43 56.25
N THR A 61 4.37 3.57 57.26
CA THR A 61 4.17 2.12 57.22
C THR A 61 2.71 1.71 56.96
N THR A 62 2.43 0.94 55.94
CA THR A 62 1.28 0.02 55.89
C THR A 62 1.62 -1.24 55.12
N ALA A 63 1.13 -2.39 55.61
CA ALA A 63 1.51 -3.76 55.33
C ALA A 63 1.27 -4.25 53.86
N PRO A 64 1.87 -5.39 53.44
CA PRO A 64 2.15 -5.68 52.04
C PRO A 64 1.02 -6.37 51.30
N SER A 65 0.66 -5.81 50.14
CA SER A 65 0.01 -6.55 49.05
C SER A 65 1.10 -7.21 48.19
N PRO A 66 0.83 -8.37 47.57
CA PRO A 66 1.84 -9.13 46.81
C PRO A 66 2.40 -8.34 45.63
N PRO A 67 3.66 -8.54 45.26
CA PRO A 67 4.36 -7.68 44.28
C PRO A 67 3.80 -7.84 42.86
N ALA A 68 3.23 -6.76 42.36
CA ALA A 68 3.07 -6.62 40.92
C ALA A 68 4.47 -6.56 40.29
N ALA A 69 4.76 -7.46 39.33
CA ALA A 69 6.03 -7.48 38.67
C ALA A 69 6.32 -6.11 38.06
N ALA A 70 7.53 -5.59 38.32
CA ALA A 70 7.98 -4.29 37.78
C ALA A 70 7.85 -4.28 36.25
N PRO A 71 7.43 -3.17 35.63
CA PRO A 71 7.29 -3.08 34.19
C PRO A 71 8.67 -3.27 33.54
N VAL A 72 8.77 -4.25 32.63
CA VAL A 72 9.96 -4.48 31.82
C VAL A 72 10.00 -3.39 30.77
N THR A 73 11.18 -2.77 30.57
CA THR A 73 11.38 -1.79 29.51
C THR A 73 12.27 -2.35 28.41
N TYR A 74 12.05 -1.91 27.18
CA TYR A 74 12.83 -2.28 26.01
C TYR A 74 13.28 -1.03 25.25
N THR A 75 14.59 -0.95 24.92
CA THR A 75 15.12 0.14 24.09
C THR A 75 15.15 -0.29 22.63
N VAL A 76 14.45 0.45 21.77
CA VAL A 76 14.32 0.15 20.34
C VAL A 76 15.69 0.18 19.64
N GLN A 77 16.01 -0.91 18.95
CA GLN A 77 17.25 -1.08 18.17
C GLN A 77 17.02 -0.77 16.67
N PRO A 78 18.11 -0.49 15.91
CA PRO A 78 18.01 -0.34 14.46
C PRO A 78 17.36 -1.55 13.80
N GLY A 79 16.28 -1.33 13.02
CA GLY A 79 15.52 -2.38 12.33
C GLY A 79 14.41 -3.04 13.15
N ASP A 80 14.11 -2.53 14.36
CA ASP A 80 12.99 -2.99 15.16
C ASP A 80 11.64 -2.49 14.63
N SER A 81 10.61 -3.29 14.92
CA SER A 81 9.21 -2.91 14.84
C SER A 81 8.49 -3.44 16.08
N LEU A 82 7.35 -2.85 16.43
CA LEU A 82 6.59 -3.30 17.61
C LEU A 82 6.25 -4.80 17.55
N SER A 83 5.99 -5.34 16.35
CA SER A 83 5.73 -6.78 16.16
C SER A 83 6.98 -7.66 16.41
N LYS A 84 8.17 -7.17 16.04
CA LYS A 84 9.44 -7.86 16.37
C LYS A 84 9.70 -7.84 17.86
N ILE A 85 9.50 -6.69 18.50
CA ILE A 85 9.63 -6.54 19.94
C ILE A 85 8.61 -7.43 20.67
N ALA A 86 7.35 -7.47 20.22
CA ALA A 86 6.33 -8.35 20.79
C ALA A 86 6.69 -9.84 20.62
N ARG A 87 7.26 -10.24 19.48
CA ARG A 87 7.77 -11.61 19.28
C ARG A 87 8.89 -11.92 20.27
N GLN A 88 9.83 -11.00 20.48
CA GLN A 88 10.94 -11.18 21.40
C GLN A 88 10.49 -11.25 22.87
N MET A 89 9.54 -10.38 23.26
CA MET A 89 9.11 -10.23 24.66
C MET A 89 7.99 -11.19 25.06
N TYR A 90 7.13 -11.57 24.11
CA TYR A 90 5.92 -12.40 24.37
C TYR A 90 5.91 -13.70 23.58
N ASN A 91 6.93 -13.96 22.75
CA ASN A 91 6.96 -15.06 21.78
C ASN A 91 5.75 -15.05 20.79
N ASP A 92 5.10 -13.87 20.64
CA ASP A 92 3.91 -13.70 19.81
C ASP A 92 3.89 -12.29 19.18
N PRO A 93 4.13 -12.16 17.87
CA PRO A 93 4.14 -10.86 17.21
C PRO A 93 2.76 -10.19 17.17
N ALA A 94 1.65 -10.94 17.32
CA ALA A 94 0.31 -10.38 17.35
C ALA A 94 0.01 -9.59 18.62
N LYS A 95 0.85 -9.69 19.65
CA LYS A 95 0.69 -8.96 20.93
C LYS A 95 1.30 -7.56 20.92
N TYR A 96 1.79 -7.07 19.79
CA TYR A 96 2.28 -5.68 19.66
C TYR A 96 1.27 -4.61 20.12
N PRO A 97 -0.08 -4.78 20.00
CA PRO A 97 -1.02 -3.78 20.48
C PRO A 97 -0.96 -3.54 22.00
N LEU A 98 -0.49 -4.52 22.79
CA LEU A 98 -0.27 -4.36 24.21
C LEU A 98 0.85 -3.34 24.47
N ILE A 99 1.96 -3.47 23.72
CA ILE A 99 3.10 -2.54 23.80
C ILE A 99 2.66 -1.16 23.29
N GLN A 100 1.93 -1.10 22.18
CA GLN A 100 1.39 0.13 21.62
C GLN A 100 0.53 0.89 22.65
N LYS A 101 -0.41 0.20 23.29
CA LYS A 101 -1.33 0.77 24.28
C LYS A 101 -0.58 1.23 25.54
N ALA A 102 0.36 0.42 26.04
CA ALA A 102 1.14 0.74 27.25
C ALA A 102 2.03 1.98 27.06
N ASN A 103 2.37 2.31 25.82
CA ASN A 103 3.24 3.45 25.48
C ASN A 103 2.50 4.62 24.80
N ASN A 104 1.16 4.57 24.75
CA ASN A 104 0.30 5.60 24.12
C ASN A 104 0.73 5.95 22.68
N LEU A 105 1.21 4.95 21.92
CA LEU A 105 1.67 5.17 20.54
C LEU A 105 0.47 5.29 19.61
N VAL A 106 0.26 6.47 19.04
CA VAL A 106 -0.81 6.74 18.09
C VAL A 106 -0.61 5.93 16.80
N ASN A 107 0.64 5.73 16.40
CA ASN A 107 0.99 4.94 15.22
C ASN A 107 2.05 3.88 15.59
N PRO A 108 1.72 2.56 15.48
CA PRO A 108 2.62 1.48 15.85
C PRO A 108 3.86 1.36 14.94
N SER A 109 3.85 2.03 13.79
CA SER A 109 4.98 2.06 12.85
C SER A 109 5.97 3.20 13.12
N LEU A 110 5.65 4.13 14.03
CA LEU A 110 6.49 5.28 14.37
C LEU A 110 7.19 5.06 15.71
N ILE A 111 8.10 4.09 15.75
CA ILE A 111 9.06 3.93 16.85
C ILE A 111 10.45 4.35 16.37
N HIS A 112 11.21 4.98 17.24
CA HIS A 112 12.54 5.53 16.90
C HIS A 112 13.63 4.74 17.62
N VAL A 113 14.76 4.52 16.93
CA VAL A 113 15.94 3.92 17.55
C VAL A 113 16.36 4.72 18.80
N GLY A 114 16.57 4.02 19.92
CA GLY A 114 16.83 4.61 21.23
C GLY A 114 15.58 4.94 22.05
N GLN A 115 14.38 4.82 21.48
CA GLN A 115 13.12 4.99 22.23
C GLN A 115 12.95 3.87 23.26
N VAL A 116 12.62 4.22 24.50
CA VAL A 116 12.35 3.26 25.57
C VAL A 116 10.85 2.96 25.60
N LEU A 117 10.50 1.68 25.45
CA LEU A 117 9.12 1.19 25.47
C LEU A 117 8.86 0.39 26.74
N VAL A 118 7.72 0.64 27.38
CA VAL A 118 7.20 -0.17 28.49
C VAL A 118 6.56 -1.43 27.93
N ILE A 119 6.97 -2.58 28.44
CA ILE A 119 6.46 -3.89 28.03
C ILE A 119 5.56 -4.42 29.16
N PRO A 120 4.22 -4.36 29.01
CA PRO A 120 3.31 -4.82 30.06
C PRO A 120 3.38 -6.34 30.20
N PRO A 121 3.25 -6.90 31.43
CA PRO A 121 3.17 -8.35 31.62
C PRO A 121 1.88 -8.92 30.99
N LEU A 122 1.96 -10.15 30.48
CA LEU A 122 0.76 -10.91 30.08
C LEU A 122 0.01 -11.34 31.35
N ALA A 123 -1.18 -10.82 31.56
CA ALA A 123 -2.08 -11.38 32.56
C ALA A 123 -2.55 -12.75 32.06
N ASP A 124 -2.28 -13.80 32.82
CA ASP A 124 -2.72 -15.17 32.55
C ASP A 124 -4.25 -15.22 32.47
N ALA A 125 -4.77 -15.32 31.25
CA ALA A 125 -6.14 -15.74 31.02
C ALA A 125 -6.14 -17.24 30.79
N SER A 126 -6.46 -18.02 31.82
CA SER A 126 -6.72 -19.46 31.68
C SER A 126 -7.83 -19.69 30.65
N PRO A 127 -7.63 -20.60 29.69
CA PRO A 127 -8.68 -20.96 28.78
C PRO A 127 -9.65 -21.95 29.44
N THR A 128 -10.87 -21.49 29.69
CA THR A 128 -11.98 -22.42 29.90
C THR A 128 -12.45 -22.93 28.54
N GLN A 129 -12.05 -24.12 28.19
CA GLN A 129 -12.50 -24.83 27.01
C GLN A 129 -13.84 -25.53 27.32
N PRO A 130 -14.93 -25.25 26.63
CA PRO A 130 -16.10 -26.13 26.64
C PRO A 130 -15.83 -27.37 25.80
N ALA A 131 -16.19 -28.55 26.36
CA ALA A 131 -16.07 -29.83 25.70
C ALA A 131 -16.88 -29.87 24.38
N PRO A 132 -16.43 -30.65 23.36
CA PRO A 132 -17.10 -30.75 22.09
C PRO A 132 -18.39 -31.55 22.20
N SER A 133 -19.52 -30.92 21.93
CA SER A 133 -20.81 -31.61 21.71
C SER A 133 -20.81 -32.18 20.29
N THR A 134 -20.99 -33.49 20.19
CA THR A 134 -21.18 -34.21 18.93
C THR A 134 -22.42 -33.70 18.19
N PRO A 135 -22.33 -33.24 16.94
CA PRO A 135 -23.50 -32.84 16.18
C PRO A 135 -24.28 -34.06 15.71
N ALA A 136 -25.61 -34.03 15.91
CA ALA A 136 -26.52 -34.97 15.29
C ALA A 136 -26.54 -34.79 13.76
N PRO A 137 -26.80 -35.86 12.97
CA PRO A 137 -26.83 -35.75 11.50
C PRO A 137 -27.97 -34.83 11.05
N PRO A 138 -27.73 -33.96 10.06
CA PRO A 138 -28.73 -33.05 9.56
C PRO A 138 -29.80 -33.84 8.74
N PRO A 139 -31.09 -33.38 8.75
CA PRO A 139 -32.11 -33.96 7.93
C PRO A 139 -31.82 -33.75 6.45
N SER A 140 -32.08 -34.78 5.64
CA SER A 140 -31.93 -34.79 4.18
C SER A 140 -32.68 -33.63 3.54
N GLN A 141 -31.95 -32.65 2.99
CA GLN A 141 -32.52 -31.61 2.15
C GLN A 141 -32.92 -32.23 0.79
N PRO A 142 -34.00 -31.73 0.17
CA PRO A 142 -34.35 -32.10 -1.20
C PRO A 142 -33.20 -31.74 -2.15
N ALA A 143 -32.93 -32.62 -3.12
CA ALA A 143 -31.91 -32.41 -4.14
C ALA A 143 -32.11 -31.07 -4.86
N VAL A 144 -31.16 -30.14 -4.66
CA VAL A 144 -31.06 -28.93 -5.48
C VAL A 144 -30.69 -29.38 -6.89
N PRO A 145 -31.37 -28.88 -7.97
CA PRO A 145 -30.94 -29.17 -9.33
C PRO A 145 -29.48 -28.88 -9.52
N ALA A 146 -28.74 -29.75 -10.19
CA ALA A 146 -27.33 -29.54 -10.50
C ALA A 146 -27.14 -28.15 -11.14
N PRO A 147 -26.14 -27.36 -10.72
CA PRO A 147 -25.91 -26.06 -11.34
C PRO A 147 -25.67 -26.27 -12.83
N THR A 148 -26.46 -25.57 -13.65
CA THR A 148 -26.22 -25.46 -15.08
C THR A 148 -24.79 -25.05 -15.31
N ALA A 149 -24.05 -25.76 -16.16
CA ALA A 149 -22.67 -25.40 -16.50
C ALA A 149 -22.64 -23.91 -16.91
N PRO A 150 -21.64 -23.12 -16.43
CA PRO A 150 -21.53 -21.72 -16.84
C PRO A 150 -21.49 -21.65 -18.36
N PRO A 151 -22.08 -20.61 -18.98
CA PRO A 151 -21.96 -20.41 -20.43
C PRO A 151 -20.47 -20.38 -20.78
N ALA A 152 -20.12 -21.02 -21.93
CA ALA A 152 -18.75 -21.03 -22.41
C ALA A 152 -18.20 -19.59 -22.40
N GLY A 153 -17.16 -19.36 -21.60
CA GLY A 153 -16.60 -18.01 -21.40
C GLY A 153 -16.12 -17.43 -22.73
N ILE A 154 -16.19 -16.12 -22.86
CA ILE A 154 -15.61 -15.40 -23.99
C ILE A 154 -14.09 -15.62 -23.95
N ASP A 155 -13.49 -15.91 -25.11
CA ASP A 155 -12.02 -15.98 -25.22
C ASP A 155 -11.41 -14.65 -24.72
N PRO A 156 -10.50 -14.69 -23.72
CA PRO A 156 -9.92 -13.48 -23.14
C PRO A 156 -9.18 -12.60 -24.16
N SER A 157 -8.71 -13.15 -25.28
CA SER A 157 -8.06 -12.40 -26.36
C SER A 157 -9.04 -11.70 -27.31
N THR A 158 -10.36 -11.96 -27.18
CA THR A 158 -11.38 -11.34 -28.02
C THR A 158 -11.43 -9.83 -27.81
N PRO A 159 -11.34 -9.01 -28.87
CA PRO A 159 -11.48 -7.56 -28.74
C PRO A 159 -12.78 -7.13 -28.06
N ILE A 160 -12.72 -6.03 -27.33
CA ILE A 160 -13.89 -5.45 -26.64
C ILE A 160 -14.57 -4.48 -27.59
N PRO A 161 -15.84 -4.73 -28.01
CA PRO A 161 -16.52 -3.88 -28.96
C PRO A 161 -16.57 -2.41 -28.51
N GLY A 162 -16.21 -1.50 -29.43
CA GLY A 162 -16.22 -0.05 -29.16
C GLY A 162 -15.05 0.46 -28.30
N ALA A 163 -14.11 -0.40 -27.90
CA ALA A 163 -12.93 0.03 -27.17
C ALA A 163 -12.04 0.92 -28.07
N SER A 164 -11.61 2.05 -27.51
CA SER A 164 -10.68 2.97 -28.17
C SER A 164 -9.88 3.71 -27.11
N TYR A 165 -8.59 3.93 -27.35
CA TYR A 165 -7.66 4.47 -26.35
C TYR A 165 -6.91 5.66 -26.89
N GLY A 166 -6.72 6.68 -26.05
CA GLY A 166 -5.89 7.81 -26.37
C GLY A 166 -4.54 7.74 -25.65
N THR A 167 -3.73 8.77 -25.85
CA THR A 167 -2.45 8.94 -25.17
C THR A 167 -2.42 10.27 -24.43
N LEU A 168 -1.60 10.32 -23.40
CA LEU A 168 -1.28 11.55 -22.68
C LEU A 168 0.23 11.70 -22.58
N ARG A 169 0.74 12.92 -22.72
CA ARG A 169 2.14 13.25 -22.45
C ARG A 169 2.42 13.01 -20.97
N ILE A 170 3.51 12.31 -20.68
CA ILE A 170 3.94 12.12 -19.30
C ILE A 170 4.46 13.44 -18.70
N VAL A 171 4.36 13.55 -17.40
CA VAL A 171 4.97 14.62 -16.59
C VAL A 171 6.38 14.17 -16.20
N GLY A 172 7.36 15.01 -16.43
CA GLY A 172 8.75 14.70 -16.12
C GLY A 172 9.45 13.84 -17.19
N ARG A 173 10.34 12.97 -16.75
CA ARG A 173 11.15 12.10 -17.63
C ARG A 173 10.56 10.69 -17.67
N PRO A 174 10.72 9.98 -18.80
CA PRO A 174 10.47 8.55 -18.86
C PRO A 174 11.29 7.78 -17.82
N THR A 175 10.82 6.57 -17.48
CA THR A 175 11.56 5.65 -16.60
C THR A 175 13.01 5.45 -17.09
N ASP A 176 13.92 5.26 -16.14
CA ASP A 176 15.37 5.19 -16.34
C ASP A 176 15.86 3.88 -16.98
N ARG A 177 14.98 2.91 -17.16
CA ARG A 177 15.28 1.59 -17.72
C ARG A 177 14.09 1.03 -18.50
N PRO A 178 14.30 0.00 -19.35
CA PRO A 178 13.20 -0.64 -20.06
C PRO A 178 12.09 -1.10 -19.10
N ALA A 179 10.84 -0.71 -19.36
CA ALA A 179 9.71 -0.97 -18.47
C ALA A 179 9.53 -2.47 -18.16
N ALA A 180 9.81 -3.35 -19.14
CA ALA A 180 9.77 -4.80 -18.94
C ALA A 180 10.80 -5.31 -17.93
N GLN A 181 11.88 -4.56 -17.68
CA GLN A 181 12.95 -4.88 -16.73
C GLN A 181 12.86 -4.05 -15.44
N HIS A 182 11.81 -3.24 -15.29
CA HIS A 182 11.64 -2.35 -14.15
C HIS A 182 10.76 -3.00 -13.09
N GLY A 183 11.34 -3.41 -11.96
CA GLY A 183 10.64 -4.12 -10.89
C GLY A 183 9.48 -3.36 -10.23
N ASP A 184 9.32 -2.05 -10.48
CA ASP A 184 8.16 -1.29 -10.02
C ASP A 184 7.05 -1.20 -11.07
N LEU A 185 7.37 -1.35 -12.35
CA LEU A 185 6.38 -1.28 -13.41
C LEU A 185 5.86 -2.67 -13.77
N ASN A 186 6.73 -3.67 -13.77
CA ASN A 186 6.41 -5.06 -14.06
C ASN A 186 6.43 -5.89 -12.76
N LEU A 187 5.25 -6.13 -12.19
CA LEU A 187 5.10 -6.87 -10.94
C LEU A 187 5.60 -8.33 -11.05
N ALA A 188 5.57 -8.94 -12.24
CA ALA A 188 6.06 -10.30 -12.44
C ALA A 188 7.54 -10.47 -12.08
N LEU A 189 8.37 -9.45 -12.27
CA LEU A 189 9.78 -9.48 -11.87
C LEU A 189 9.93 -9.66 -10.37
N ARG A 190 9.13 -8.94 -9.59
CA ARG A 190 9.08 -9.11 -8.13
C ARG A 190 8.52 -10.47 -7.75
N GLY A 191 7.49 -10.91 -8.48
CA GLY A 191 6.70 -12.09 -8.14
C GLY A 191 5.98 -11.93 -6.81
N PHE A 192 5.09 -12.85 -6.51
CA PHE A 192 4.36 -12.91 -5.25
C PHE A 192 4.08 -14.37 -4.88
N SER A 193 3.89 -14.62 -3.59
CA SER A 193 3.63 -15.97 -3.05
C SER A 193 2.36 -15.95 -2.22
N ARG A 194 1.61 -17.05 -2.24
CA ARG A 194 0.41 -17.21 -1.39
C ARG A 194 0.77 -17.02 0.08
N THR A 195 -0.15 -16.43 0.82
CA THR A 195 -0.07 -16.31 2.27
C THR A 195 -1.29 -16.96 2.92
N THR A 196 -1.19 -17.28 4.21
CA THR A 196 -2.27 -17.88 5.01
C THR A 196 -3.18 -16.83 5.66
N ALA A 197 -3.02 -15.57 5.31
CA ALA A 197 -3.86 -14.49 5.83
C ALA A 197 -5.33 -14.68 5.41
N LYS A 198 -6.25 -14.03 6.12
CA LYS A 198 -7.68 -14.06 5.81
C LYS A 198 -7.94 -13.58 4.37
N ALA A 199 -8.58 -14.39 3.56
CA ALA A 199 -9.12 -14.01 2.26
C ALA A 199 -10.48 -13.32 2.46
N GLY A 200 -10.51 -11.99 2.42
CA GLY A 200 -11.72 -11.20 2.65
C GLY A 200 -11.41 -9.78 3.07
N LEU A 201 -12.42 -8.93 3.10
CA LEU A 201 -12.29 -7.56 3.54
C LEU A 201 -11.83 -7.50 5.01
N ILE A 202 -11.02 -6.51 5.31
CA ILE A 202 -10.55 -6.20 6.66
C ILE A 202 -10.82 -4.74 6.99
N ASP A 203 -11.10 -4.47 8.26
CA ASP A 203 -11.24 -3.12 8.77
C ASP A 203 -9.89 -2.67 9.33
N MET A 204 -9.34 -1.65 8.72
CA MET A 204 -8.08 -1.03 9.12
C MET A 204 -8.35 0.31 9.82
N SER A 205 -7.57 0.62 10.84
CA SER A 205 -7.59 1.93 11.50
C SER A 205 -6.75 2.95 10.73
N GLY A 206 -6.91 4.23 11.09
CA GLY A 206 -6.14 5.34 10.56
C GLY A 206 -6.87 6.17 9.51
N PRO A 207 -6.22 7.21 9.00
CA PRO A 207 -6.80 8.08 7.99
C PRO A 207 -7.07 7.33 6.69
N THR A 208 -7.99 7.85 5.88
CA THR A 208 -8.26 7.36 4.54
C THR A 208 -8.32 8.53 3.57
N ASP A 209 -7.87 8.29 2.35
CA ASP A 209 -8.07 9.22 1.25
C ASP A 209 -9.40 8.92 0.55
N ASN A 210 -10.37 9.85 0.67
CA ASN A 210 -11.67 9.72 0.02
C ASN A 210 -11.60 9.74 -1.52
N ARG A 211 -10.46 10.07 -2.09
CA ARG A 211 -10.20 10.11 -3.53
C ARG A 211 -9.43 8.88 -4.03
N ALA A 212 -9.07 7.95 -3.13
CA ALA A 212 -8.35 6.74 -3.48
C ALA A 212 -9.13 5.85 -4.47
N PRO A 213 -8.44 5.12 -5.38
CA PRO A 213 -9.07 4.21 -6.32
C PRO A 213 -9.96 3.18 -5.64
N GLN A 214 -11.17 2.96 -6.17
CA GLN A 214 -12.11 2.00 -5.61
C GLN A 214 -12.08 0.71 -6.42
N LEU A 215 -11.48 -0.35 -5.86
CA LEU A 215 -11.19 -1.61 -6.56
C LEU A 215 -12.45 -2.36 -7.02
N ALA A 216 -13.61 -2.09 -6.44
CA ALA A 216 -14.89 -2.58 -6.98
C ALA A 216 -15.10 -2.18 -8.45
N GLY A 217 -14.50 -1.06 -8.86
CA GLY A 217 -14.53 -0.58 -10.25
C GLY A 217 -13.75 -1.43 -11.26
N LEU A 218 -13.01 -2.46 -10.81
CA LEU A 218 -12.44 -3.48 -11.70
C LEU A 218 -13.55 -4.28 -12.40
N PHE A 219 -14.74 -4.39 -11.79
CA PHE A 219 -15.90 -5.12 -12.28
C PHE A 219 -17.00 -4.15 -12.73
N ALA A 220 -17.67 -4.46 -13.85
CA ALA A 220 -18.69 -3.58 -14.46
C ALA A 220 -19.86 -3.26 -13.51
N ASP A 221 -20.30 -4.23 -12.74
CA ASP A 221 -21.41 -4.13 -11.78
C ASP A 221 -20.95 -3.63 -10.39
N LYS A 222 -19.65 -3.44 -10.23
CA LYS A 222 -19.03 -2.97 -8.96
C LYS A 222 -19.44 -3.82 -7.76
N HIS A 223 -19.59 -5.14 -7.92
CA HIS A 223 -20.00 -6.03 -6.84
C HIS A 223 -19.00 -6.05 -5.65
N SER A 224 -19.42 -6.63 -4.54
CA SER A 224 -18.54 -6.88 -3.40
C SER A 224 -17.50 -7.95 -3.77
N PRO A 225 -16.23 -7.79 -3.37
CA PRO A 225 -15.17 -8.69 -3.79
C PRO A 225 -15.37 -10.09 -3.21
N VAL A 226 -15.11 -11.10 -4.03
CA VAL A 226 -14.89 -12.48 -3.59
C VAL A 226 -13.40 -12.74 -3.68
N PHE A 227 -12.74 -12.79 -2.54
CA PHE A 227 -11.30 -13.09 -2.47
C PHE A 227 -11.09 -14.59 -2.62
N SER A 228 -10.57 -15.02 -3.75
CA SER A 228 -10.23 -16.42 -4.03
C SER A 228 -8.87 -16.82 -3.44
N SER A 229 -7.98 -15.84 -3.29
CA SER A 229 -6.65 -16.05 -2.72
C SER A 229 -6.04 -14.73 -2.25
N VAL A 230 -4.97 -14.84 -1.46
CA VAL A 230 -4.20 -13.70 -0.97
C VAL A 230 -2.71 -14.00 -1.06
N TYR A 231 -1.93 -12.97 -1.41
CA TYR A 231 -0.53 -13.13 -1.69
C TYR A 231 0.29 -12.00 -1.08
N ARG A 232 1.59 -12.21 -1.04
CA ARG A 232 2.59 -11.24 -0.64
C ARG A 232 3.61 -11.07 -1.75
N ALA A 233 3.73 -9.84 -2.27
CA ALA A 233 4.75 -9.47 -3.23
C ALA A 233 6.13 -9.43 -2.59
N ASN A 234 7.18 -9.56 -3.41
CA ASN A 234 8.55 -9.47 -2.94
C ASN A 234 9.09 -8.03 -3.06
N GLN A 235 10.06 -7.70 -2.24
CA GLN A 235 10.89 -6.52 -2.39
C GLN A 235 11.68 -6.59 -3.71
N TRP A 236 12.21 -5.46 -4.15
CA TRP A 236 13.13 -5.39 -5.27
C TRP A 236 14.47 -4.86 -4.80
N ASP A 237 15.52 -5.63 -5.02
CA ASP A 237 16.89 -5.22 -4.75
C ASP A 237 17.40 -4.42 -5.96
N TRP A 238 17.40 -3.12 -5.83
CA TRP A 238 17.84 -2.21 -6.89
C TRP A 238 19.32 -2.31 -7.20
N GLY A 239 20.15 -2.68 -6.21
CA GLY A 239 21.60 -2.85 -6.40
C GLY A 239 21.93 -4.06 -7.24
N ARG A 240 21.15 -5.14 -7.08
CA ARG A 240 21.33 -6.38 -7.83
C ARG A 240 20.39 -6.51 -9.02
N ASN A 241 19.43 -5.58 -9.16
CA ASN A 241 18.33 -5.66 -10.12
C ASN A 241 17.62 -7.01 -10.06
N ALA A 242 17.23 -7.45 -8.88
CA ALA A 242 16.73 -8.79 -8.62
C ALA A 242 15.62 -8.81 -7.57
N ARG A 243 14.87 -9.91 -7.56
CA ARG A 243 13.84 -10.20 -6.58
C ARG A 243 14.47 -10.34 -5.19
N GLY A 244 13.91 -9.63 -4.21
CA GLY A 244 14.27 -9.70 -2.80
C GLY A 244 13.36 -10.62 -1.98
N ALA A 245 13.41 -10.44 -0.66
CA ALA A 245 12.55 -11.15 0.29
C ALA A 245 11.07 -10.68 0.18
N PRO A 246 10.09 -11.45 0.66
CA PRO A 246 8.71 -11.02 0.75
C PRO A 246 8.56 -9.72 1.56
N ILE A 247 7.68 -8.83 1.10
CA ILE A 247 7.30 -7.62 1.82
C ILE A 247 6.56 -8.01 3.09
N THR A 248 6.93 -7.43 4.22
CA THR A 248 6.36 -7.77 5.53
C THR A 248 5.58 -6.63 6.18
N ASP A 249 5.48 -5.49 5.52
CA ASP A 249 4.74 -4.31 6.03
C ASP A 249 3.25 -4.61 6.20
N PHE A 250 2.70 -5.48 5.34
CA PHE A 250 1.34 -6.00 5.41
C PHE A 250 1.31 -7.52 5.25
N GLU A 251 0.30 -8.16 5.82
CA GLU A 251 0.08 -9.61 5.64
C GLU A 251 -0.23 -9.97 4.19
N VAL A 252 -0.93 -9.08 3.50
CA VAL A 252 -1.32 -9.21 2.10
C VAL A 252 -0.95 -7.94 1.35
N THR A 253 -0.33 -8.08 0.21
CA THR A 253 -0.01 -6.97 -0.70
C THR A 253 -0.51 -7.20 -2.12
N VAL A 254 -1.06 -8.39 -2.40
CA VAL A 254 -1.73 -8.76 -3.64
C VAL A 254 -2.96 -9.57 -3.31
N ALA A 255 -4.12 -9.15 -3.79
CA ALA A 255 -5.40 -9.85 -3.62
C ALA A 255 -5.76 -10.61 -4.89
N GLY A 256 -6.06 -11.89 -4.77
CA GLY A 256 -6.74 -12.67 -5.80
C GLY A 256 -8.25 -12.44 -5.70
N LEU A 257 -8.84 -11.92 -6.74
CA LEU A 257 -10.26 -11.60 -6.85
C LEU A 257 -10.90 -12.58 -7.83
N ALA A 258 -11.97 -13.24 -7.42
CA ALA A 258 -12.70 -14.16 -8.30
C ALA A 258 -13.24 -13.39 -9.51
N ALA A 259 -13.08 -13.99 -10.67
CA ALA A 259 -13.53 -13.47 -11.95
C ALA A 259 -14.02 -14.62 -12.83
N GLN A 260 -14.74 -14.32 -13.93
CA GLN A 260 -15.05 -15.32 -14.95
C GLN A 260 -14.06 -15.20 -16.11
N PRO A 261 -13.60 -16.32 -16.71
CA PRO A 261 -12.78 -16.27 -17.91
C PRO A 261 -13.47 -15.43 -19.00
N GLY A 262 -12.76 -14.44 -19.53
CA GLY A 262 -13.29 -13.50 -20.53
C GLY A 262 -14.14 -12.35 -19.95
N GLU A 263 -14.33 -12.29 -18.63
CA GLU A 263 -14.98 -11.15 -17.98
C GLU A 263 -14.20 -9.87 -18.24
N THR A 264 -14.91 -8.79 -18.60
CA THR A 264 -14.27 -7.50 -18.86
C THR A 264 -13.81 -6.84 -17.57
N VAL A 265 -12.53 -6.45 -17.55
CA VAL A 265 -11.90 -5.73 -16.44
C VAL A 265 -11.78 -4.26 -16.79
N HIS A 266 -12.10 -3.39 -15.85
CA HIS A 266 -12.22 -1.95 -16.04
C HIS A 266 -11.22 -1.17 -15.18
N VAL A 267 -11.03 0.10 -15.54
CA VAL A 267 -10.26 1.06 -14.73
C VAL A 267 -11.07 1.47 -13.51
N PRO A 268 -10.61 1.20 -12.28
CA PRO A 268 -11.27 1.69 -11.08
C PRO A 268 -11.37 3.21 -11.05
N ASP A 269 -12.51 3.71 -10.59
CA ASP A 269 -12.72 5.13 -10.38
C ASP A 269 -11.92 5.63 -9.18
N ALA A 270 -11.39 6.85 -9.31
CA ALA A 270 -10.71 7.59 -8.25
C ALA A 270 -11.14 9.06 -8.31
N GLY A 271 -11.03 9.77 -7.20
CA GLY A 271 -11.31 11.20 -7.17
C GLY A 271 -10.20 12.05 -7.80
N TYR A 272 -9.27 11.44 -8.53
CA TYR A 272 -8.15 12.10 -9.21
C TYR A 272 -8.36 12.11 -10.73
N SER A 273 -7.79 13.12 -11.39
CA SER A 273 -7.72 13.22 -12.85
C SER A 273 -6.31 13.60 -13.25
N ILE A 274 -5.82 12.97 -14.32
CA ILE A 274 -4.50 13.26 -14.90
C ILE A 274 -4.57 14.23 -16.08
N GLY A 275 -5.74 14.81 -16.30
CA GLY A 275 -6.01 15.78 -17.40
C GLY A 275 -6.76 15.16 -18.58
N SER A 276 -7.36 16.01 -19.40
CA SER A 276 -8.12 15.64 -20.62
C SER A 276 -9.22 14.59 -20.39
N GLY A 277 -9.76 14.49 -19.16
CA GLY A 277 -10.76 13.51 -18.77
C GLY A 277 -10.22 12.09 -18.56
N TYR A 278 -8.91 11.91 -18.54
CA TYR A 278 -8.28 10.64 -18.20
C TYR A 278 -8.08 10.48 -16.69
N ALA A 279 -8.17 9.24 -16.21
CA ALA A 279 -7.97 8.87 -14.82
C ALA A 279 -6.60 8.25 -14.58
N VAL A 280 -6.07 7.50 -15.56
CA VAL A 280 -4.81 6.75 -15.41
C VAL A 280 -3.96 6.78 -16.67
N LEU A 281 -2.62 6.64 -16.47
CA LEU A 281 -1.67 6.20 -17.50
C LEU A 281 -1.46 4.69 -17.41
N VAL A 282 -1.11 4.04 -18.53
CA VAL A 282 -0.62 2.67 -18.57
C VAL A 282 0.90 2.69 -18.54
N LEU A 283 1.49 2.40 -17.37
CA LEU A 283 2.94 2.36 -17.22
C LEU A 283 3.57 1.09 -17.79
N TYR A 284 2.81 -0.02 -17.74
CA TYR A 284 3.24 -1.31 -18.27
C TYR A 284 2.05 -2.12 -18.75
N ALA A 285 2.21 -2.81 -19.87
CA ALA A 285 1.29 -3.85 -20.31
C ALA A 285 2.08 -4.93 -21.07
N ASP A 286 1.69 -6.18 -20.87
CA ASP A 286 2.07 -7.33 -21.68
C ASP A 286 0.85 -8.25 -21.82
N ALA A 287 1.06 -9.48 -22.35
CA ALA A 287 -0.04 -10.42 -22.61
C ALA A 287 -0.85 -10.80 -21.35
N ASP A 288 -0.32 -10.59 -20.13
CA ASP A 288 -0.86 -11.13 -18.88
C ASP A 288 -1.20 -10.08 -17.82
N ARG A 289 -0.87 -8.79 -18.05
CA ARG A 289 -0.99 -7.76 -17.02
C ARG A 289 -1.05 -6.34 -17.53
N VAL A 290 -1.58 -5.46 -16.67
CA VAL A 290 -1.56 -4.01 -16.88
C VAL A 290 -1.17 -3.32 -15.57
N THR A 291 -0.28 -2.32 -15.63
CA THR A 291 0.05 -1.43 -14.52
C THR A 291 -0.50 -0.05 -14.81
N LEU A 292 -1.42 0.41 -13.96
CA LEU A 292 -2.12 1.69 -14.05
C LEU A 292 -1.53 2.69 -13.06
N LYS A 293 -1.40 3.95 -13.48
CA LYS A 293 -0.90 5.06 -12.67
C LYS A 293 -1.93 6.18 -12.59
N TYR A 294 -2.30 6.61 -11.39
CA TYR A 294 -3.29 7.65 -11.13
C TYR A 294 -2.70 9.08 -11.06
N THR A 295 -1.46 9.24 -11.54
CA THR A 295 -0.82 10.53 -11.75
C THR A 295 -0.16 10.56 -13.13
N GLY A 296 0.40 11.71 -13.55
CA GLY A 296 0.92 11.90 -14.91
C GLY A 296 2.35 11.42 -15.12
N GLU A 297 3.06 10.91 -14.09
CA GLU A 297 4.47 10.52 -14.20
C GLU A 297 4.64 9.05 -14.61
N ASP A 298 5.73 8.77 -15.33
CA ASP A 298 6.16 7.42 -15.70
C ASP A 298 6.97 6.77 -14.56
N SER A 299 6.40 6.77 -13.35
CA SER A 299 7.01 6.19 -12.14
C SER A 299 5.94 5.86 -11.11
N VAL A 300 6.29 5.10 -10.08
CA VAL A 300 5.37 4.74 -8.97
C VAL A 300 5.56 5.63 -7.74
N VAL A 301 6.47 6.59 -7.78
CA VAL A 301 6.93 7.33 -6.59
C VAL A 301 5.86 8.24 -5.99
N ASN A 302 4.98 8.81 -6.81
CA ASN A 302 3.91 9.70 -6.35
C ASN A 302 2.54 9.07 -6.55
N GLY A 303 1.63 9.25 -5.58
CA GLY A 303 0.24 8.81 -5.68
C GLY A 303 0.06 7.31 -5.94
N TYR A 304 -1.13 6.93 -6.43
CA TYR A 304 -1.53 5.53 -6.54
C TYR A 304 -1.03 4.86 -7.83
N THR A 305 -0.63 3.61 -7.68
CA THR A 305 -0.35 2.67 -8.77
C THR A 305 -1.12 1.39 -8.52
N LEU A 306 -1.81 0.88 -9.53
CA LEU A 306 -2.55 -0.37 -9.47
C LEU A 306 -1.96 -1.35 -10.48
N HIS A 307 -1.49 -2.50 -10.00
CA HIS A 307 -1.11 -3.64 -10.83
C HIS A 307 -2.30 -4.59 -10.94
N VAL A 308 -2.64 -4.99 -12.14
CA VAL A 308 -3.67 -5.99 -12.44
C VAL A 308 -3.00 -7.10 -13.21
N GLU A 309 -2.93 -8.28 -12.61
CA GLU A 309 -2.32 -9.51 -13.16
C GLU A 309 -3.40 -10.49 -13.60
N SER A 310 -3.05 -11.48 -14.41
CA SER A 310 -3.97 -12.46 -14.99
C SER A 310 -5.10 -11.83 -15.82
N VAL A 311 -4.77 -10.74 -16.50
CA VAL A 311 -5.66 -10.04 -17.42
C VAL A 311 -5.03 -10.02 -18.82
N CYS A 312 -5.82 -10.38 -19.86
CA CYS A 312 -5.48 -10.09 -21.25
C CYS A 312 -5.85 -8.64 -21.54
N PRO A 313 -4.88 -7.72 -21.72
CA PRO A 313 -5.20 -6.37 -22.15
C PRO A 313 -5.97 -6.38 -23.47
N GLU A 314 -6.84 -5.41 -23.65
CA GLU A 314 -7.54 -5.24 -24.93
C GLU A 314 -6.49 -5.07 -26.04
N PRO A 315 -6.61 -5.81 -27.18
CA PRO A 315 -5.55 -5.86 -28.20
C PRO A 315 -5.11 -4.49 -28.73
N SER A 316 -6.04 -3.54 -28.92
CA SER A 316 -5.69 -2.19 -29.38
C SER A 316 -5.00 -1.36 -28.29
N LEU A 317 -5.29 -1.60 -27.00
CA LEU A 317 -4.58 -1.00 -25.89
C LEU A 317 -3.13 -1.51 -25.82
N LEU A 318 -2.95 -2.82 -25.91
CA LEU A 318 -1.62 -3.42 -25.90
C LEU A 318 -0.76 -2.90 -27.07
N ALA A 319 -1.31 -2.92 -28.29
CA ALA A 319 -0.63 -2.39 -29.46
C ALA A 319 -0.30 -0.89 -29.34
N LEU A 320 -1.17 -0.10 -28.70
CA LEU A 320 -0.90 1.31 -28.42
C LEU A 320 0.24 1.46 -27.40
N TYR A 321 0.22 0.67 -26.34
CA TYR A 321 1.29 0.66 -25.33
C TYR A 321 2.65 0.31 -25.96
N GLU A 322 2.72 -0.75 -26.75
CA GLU A 322 3.95 -1.19 -27.43
C GLU A 322 4.52 -0.09 -28.32
N ARG A 323 3.67 0.59 -29.13
CA ARG A 323 4.09 1.73 -29.95
C ARG A 323 4.66 2.87 -29.12
N MET A 324 3.99 3.27 -28.02
CA MET A 324 4.43 4.38 -27.18
C MET A 324 5.71 4.02 -26.42
N ASN A 325 5.81 2.78 -25.96
CA ASN A 325 7.01 2.27 -25.32
C ASN A 325 8.21 2.26 -26.27
N ALA A 326 8.04 1.78 -27.51
CA ALA A 326 9.07 1.79 -28.53
C ALA A 326 9.46 3.21 -28.99
N ALA A 327 8.53 4.16 -28.95
CA ALA A 327 8.76 5.57 -29.29
C ALA A 327 9.43 6.38 -28.15
N GLY A 328 9.90 5.73 -27.07
CA GLY A 328 10.66 6.39 -25.99
C GLY A 328 9.78 6.98 -24.87
N ARG A 329 8.49 6.58 -24.77
CA ARG A 329 7.61 6.82 -23.62
C ARG A 329 7.32 8.29 -23.26
N SER A 330 7.57 9.23 -24.17
CA SER A 330 7.20 10.65 -23.93
C SER A 330 5.69 10.85 -23.84
N GLN A 331 4.93 9.88 -24.35
CA GLN A 331 3.49 9.71 -24.19
C GLN A 331 3.21 8.25 -23.84
N LEU A 332 2.17 8.02 -23.07
CA LEU A 332 1.69 6.66 -22.72
C LEU A 332 0.19 6.57 -22.95
N PRO A 333 -0.35 5.36 -23.16
CA PRO A 333 -1.80 5.18 -23.21
C PRO A 333 -2.45 5.72 -21.94
N ALA A 334 -3.57 6.40 -22.12
CA ALA A 334 -4.35 6.98 -21.02
C ALA A 334 -5.81 6.50 -21.12
N LEU A 335 -6.37 6.11 -19.97
CA LEU A 335 -7.71 5.56 -19.86
C LEU A 335 -8.57 6.41 -18.92
N ARG A 336 -9.87 6.40 -19.19
CA ARG A 336 -10.88 7.03 -18.34
C ARG A 336 -11.30 6.08 -17.22
N ALA A 337 -11.85 6.61 -16.15
CA ALA A 337 -12.51 5.81 -15.12
C ALA A 337 -13.65 4.99 -15.75
N GLY A 338 -13.79 3.72 -15.34
CA GLY A 338 -14.76 2.78 -15.87
C GLY A 338 -14.48 2.29 -17.28
N GLN A 339 -13.44 2.75 -17.95
CA GLN A 339 -13.08 2.24 -19.27
C GLN A 339 -12.54 0.82 -19.19
N ALA A 340 -12.97 -0.05 -20.12
CA ALA A 340 -12.46 -1.42 -20.21
C ALA A 340 -10.95 -1.39 -20.51
N LEU A 341 -10.17 -2.22 -19.82
CA LEU A 341 -8.73 -2.35 -20.03
C LEU A 341 -8.32 -3.71 -20.61
N GLY A 342 -9.20 -4.71 -20.49
CA GLY A 342 -8.93 -6.07 -20.95
C GLY A 342 -9.94 -7.06 -20.40
N ARG A 343 -9.60 -8.34 -20.46
CA ARG A 343 -10.44 -9.44 -19.98
C ARG A 343 -9.68 -10.34 -19.03
N ALA A 344 -10.36 -10.86 -18.01
CA ALA A 344 -9.81 -11.85 -17.10
C ALA A 344 -9.39 -13.11 -17.87
N ARG A 345 -8.17 -13.61 -17.64
CA ARG A 345 -7.67 -14.83 -18.30
C ARG A 345 -8.29 -16.10 -17.75
N GLY A 346 -8.64 -16.09 -16.50
CA GLY A 346 -9.14 -17.27 -15.79
C GLY A 346 -10.15 -16.91 -14.71
N ASN A 347 -10.27 -17.79 -13.73
CA ASN A 347 -11.23 -17.64 -12.63
C ASN A 347 -10.76 -16.66 -11.54
N GLU A 348 -9.62 -16.01 -11.74
CA GLU A 348 -9.03 -15.06 -10.78
C GLU A 348 -8.22 -14.00 -11.54
N ILE A 349 -8.37 -12.74 -11.14
CA ILE A 349 -7.41 -11.68 -11.41
C ILE A 349 -6.71 -11.31 -10.12
N GLN A 350 -5.45 -10.87 -10.17
CA GLN A 350 -4.77 -10.40 -8.97
C GLN A 350 -4.60 -8.88 -9.05
N ALA A 351 -4.88 -8.20 -7.93
CA ALA A 351 -4.76 -6.76 -7.79
C ALA A 351 -3.77 -6.41 -6.68
N ALA A 352 -2.78 -5.58 -6.99
CA ALA A 352 -1.88 -5.00 -6.01
C ALA A 352 -1.91 -3.48 -6.13
N ILE A 353 -2.15 -2.79 -5.01
CA ILE A 353 -2.19 -1.34 -4.97
C ILE A 353 -1.01 -0.78 -4.22
N ARG A 354 -0.47 0.32 -4.73
CA ARG A 354 0.63 1.05 -4.12
C ARG A 354 0.21 2.49 -3.90
N ASP A 355 0.66 3.06 -2.79
CA ASP A 355 0.60 4.48 -2.53
C ASP A 355 2.01 5.01 -2.35
N THR A 356 2.37 6.03 -3.12
CA THR A 356 3.69 6.68 -3.08
C THR A 356 4.84 5.65 -3.12
N GLY A 357 4.71 4.68 -4.01
CA GLY A 357 5.66 3.59 -4.23
C GLY A 357 5.59 2.42 -3.26
N ARG A 358 4.87 2.52 -2.13
CA ARG A 358 4.74 1.44 -1.14
C ARG A 358 3.54 0.56 -1.44
N PHE A 359 3.70 -0.75 -1.32
CA PHE A 359 2.56 -1.66 -1.39
C PHE A 359 1.66 -1.46 -0.18
N MET A 360 0.35 -1.50 -0.43
CA MET A 360 -0.70 -1.40 0.58
C MET A 360 -1.42 -2.74 0.70
N ASP A 361 -2.21 -2.91 1.76
CA ASP A 361 -3.09 -4.10 1.86
C ASP A 361 -4.35 -3.87 1.02
N PRO A 362 -4.55 -4.63 -0.07
CA PRO A 362 -5.67 -4.42 -0.98
C PRO A 362 -7.02 -4.88 -0.40
N ARG A 363 -7.06 -5.47 0.80
CA ARG A 363 -8.26 -5.91 1.50
C ARG A 363 -8.92 -4.79 2.33
N SER A 364 -8.25 -3.65 2.50
CA SER A 364 -8.76 -2.55 3.35
C SER A 364 -10.11 -2.04 2.84
N ARG A 365 -11.17 -2.29 3.64
CA ARG A 365 -12.52 -1.85 3.31
C ARG A 365 -12.61 -0.34 3.15
N LYS A 366 -12.12 0.40 4.14
CA LYS A 366 -12.20 1.86 4.16
C LYS A 366 -11.46 2.55 3.02
N ASP A 367 -10.37 1.95 2.54
CA ASP A 367 -9.51 2.59 1.54
C ASP A 367 -9.93 2.23 0.11
N TRP A 368 -10.18 0.95 -0.19
CA TRP A 368 -10.34 0.45 -1.55
C TRP A 368 -11.73 -0.12 -1.88
N TRP A 369 -12.60 -0.29 -0.88
CA TRP A 369 -13.89 -0.97 -1.02
C TRP A 369 -14.99 -0.25 -0.25
N ARG A 370 -15.04 1.08 -0.36
CA ARG A 370 -16.03 1.87 0.36
C ARG A 370 -17.45 1.49 -0.03
N GLY A 371 -18.29 1.29 0.99
CA GLY A 371 -19.68 0.87 0.81
C GLY A 371 -19.87 -0.62 0.51
N LYS A 372 -18.81 -1.45 0.67
CA LYS A 372 -18.87 -2.90 0.44
C LYS A 372 -18.78 -3.68 1.75
#